data_c2c17c2cd09cd17dbfa06b87d8ef17b0
#
_entry.id   c2c17c2cd09cd17dbfa06b87d8ef17b0
#
_cell.length_a   1.000
_cell.length_b   1.000
_cell.length_c   1.000
_cell.angle_alpha   90.00
_cell.angle_beta   90.00
_cell.angle_gamma   90.00
#
_symmetry.space_group_name_H-M   'P 1'
#
loop_
_entity.id
_entity.type
_entity.pdbx_description
1 polymer ?
#
loop_
_entity_poly.entity_id
_entity_poly.type
_entity_poly.pdbx_seq_one_letter_code
_entity_poly.pdbx_strand_id
1 'polypeptide(L)' 'MNQYPDFDQKLYDDLRRGKEYAFAAVFERYNRLLYTIAYRFLKSEEEAEDAIQYLFMKLWEQRTNFSF' A
#
# COMPACT_ATOMS: atom_id res chain seq x y z
N MET A 1 16.61 -14.08 -5.38
CA MET A 1 17.00 -13.40 -4.15
C MET A 1 16.15 -12.17 -3.92
N ASN A 2 15.81 -11.95 -2.69
CA ASN A 2 15.03 -10.77 -2.33
C ASN A 2 15.96 -9.56 -2.24
N GLN A 3 15.62 -8.53 -2.96
CA GLN A 3 16.41 -7.31 -2.99
C GLN A 3 16.11 -6.38 -1.81
N TYR A 4 15.06 -6.67 -1.06
CA TYR A 4 14.60 -5.77 -0.01
C TYR A 4 14.33 -6.53 1.28
N PRO A 5 15.25 -7.40 1.71
CA PRO A 5 14.95 -8.20 2.89
C PRO A 5 14.71 -7.37 4.15
N ASP A 6 15.58 -6.39 4.38
CA ASP A 6 15.45 -5.56 5.58
C ASP A 6 14.26 -4.64 5.49
N PHE A 7 14.03 -4.08 4.32
CA PHE A 7 12.92 -3.19 4.11
C PHE A 7 11.61 -3.91 4.39
N ASP A 8 11.46 -5.09 3.81
CA ASP A 8 10.22 -5.82 3.93
C ASP A 8 9.94 -6.25 5.37
N GLN A 9 10.96 -6.78 6.03
CA GLN A 9 10.78 -7.30 7.39
C GLN A 9 10.41 -6.18 8.35
N LYS A 10 11.22 -5.14 8.37
CA LYS A 10 10.95 -4.05 9.29
C LYS A 10 9.66 -3.33 8.95
N LEU A 11 9.41 -3.15 7.67
CA LEU A 11 8.22 -2.44 7.23
C LEU A 11 6.96 -3.20 7.62
N TYR A 12 6.96 -4.51 7.44
CA TYR A 12 5.80 -5.31 7.81
C TYR A 12 5.56 -5.26 9.32
N ASP A 13 6.63 -5.35 10.09
CA ASP A 13 6.48 -5.28 11.53
C ASP A 13 5.88 -3.96 11.96
N ASP A 14 6.40 -2.87 11.42
CA ASP A 14 5.92 -1.55 11.78
C ASP A 14 4.51 -1.29 11.24
N LEU A 15 4.20 -1.85 10.08
CA LEU A 15 2.87 -1.72 9.53
C LEU A 15 1.84 -2.39 10.44
N ARG A 16 2.18 -3.59 10.93
CA ARG A 16 1.29 -4.30 11.84
C ARG A 16 1.10 -3.55 13.15
N ARG A 17 2.12 -2.79 13.55
CA ARG A 17 2.04 -2.00 14.77
C ARG A 17 1.31 -0.68 14.57
N GLY A 18 0.87 -0.41 13.34
CA GLY A 18 0.11 0.79 13.05
C GLY A 18 0.93 2.04 12.93
N LYS A 19 2.22 1.92 12.61
CA LYS A 19 3.08 3.08 12.50
C LYS A 19 2.81 3.84 11.21
N GLU A 20 2.62 5.14 11.34
CA GLU A 20 2.28 5.97 10.19
C GLU A 20 3.36 5.96 9.12
N TYR A 21 4.62 6.01 9.54
CA TYR A 21 5.68 6.08 8.54
C TYR A 21 5.73 4.81 7.69
N ALA A 22 5.40 3.68 8.29
CA ALA A 22 5.40 2.42 7.55
C ALA A 22 4.31 2.42 6.50
N PHE A 23 3.17 2.98 6.88
CA PHE A 23 2.06 3.07 5.95
C PHE A 23 2.39 3.99 4.78
N ALA A 24 3.00 5.14 5.08
CA ALA A 24 3.42 6.06 4.03
C ALA A 24 4.44 5.43 3.10
N ALA A 25 5.35 4.64 3.66
CA ALA A 25 6.37 3.97 2.85
C ALA A 25 5.74 2.95 1.91
N VAL A 26 4.76 2.20 2.39
CA VAL A 26 4.05 1.26 1.53
C VAL A 26 3.31 2.00 0.42
N PHE A 27 2.66 3.09 0.78
CA PHE A 27 1.94 3.88 -0.22
C PHE A 27 2.89 4.38 -1.31
N GLU A 28 4.02 4.97 -0.91
CA GLU A 28 4.98 5.50 -1.85
C GLU A 28 5.52 4.40 -2.76
N ARG A 29 5.79 3.26 -2.17
CA ARG A 29 6.42 2.19 -2.94
C ARG A 29 5.47 1.59 -3.96
N TYR A 30 4.23 1.40 -3.60
CA TYR A 30 3.32 0.64 -4.43
C TYR A 30 2.28 1.47 -5.16
N ASN A 31 2.21 2.75 -4.86
CA ASN A 31 1.18 3.60 -5.45
C ASN A 31 1.20 3.55 -6.97
N ARG A 32 2.38 3.69 -7.54
CA ARG A 32 2.49 3.74 -9.00
C ARG A 32 2.10 2.42 -9.64
N LEU A 33 2.57 1.32 -9.06
CA LEU A 33 2.24 0.01 -9.58
C LEU A 33 0.74 -0.24 -9.51
N LEU A 34 0.15 0.05 -8.37
CA LEU A 34 -1.26 -0.18 -8.19
C LEU A 34 -2.10 0.72 -9.08
N TYR A 35 -1.66 1.96 -9.26
CA TYR A 35 -2.35 2.85 -10.17
C TYR A 35 -2.34 2.29 -11.59
N THR A 36 -1.19 1.81 -12.03
CA THR A 36 -1.07 1.25 -13.37
C THR A 36 -2.04 0.08 -13.56
N ILE A 37 -2.10 -0.78 -12.57
CA ILE A 37 -3.00 -1.94 -12.64
C ILE A 37 -4.45 -1.47 -12.67
N ALA A 38 -4.80 -0.56 -11.78
CA ALA A 38 -6.17 -0.07 -11.72
C ALA A 38 -6.58 0.61 -13.02
N TYR A 39 -5.65 1.37 -13.58
CA TYR A 39 -5.95 2.06 -14.84
C TYR A 39 -6.22 1.09 -15.97
N ARG A 40 -5.49 -0.01 -16.00
CA ARG A 40 -5.72 -1.02 -17.05
C ARG A 40 -7.12 -1.57 -17.00
N PHE A 41 -7.68 -1.71 -15.82
CA PHE A 41 -9.03 -2.25 -15.70
C PHE A 41 -10.09 -1.19 -15.86
N LEU A 42 -9.86 -0.01 -15.31
CA LEU A 42 -10.90 1.00 -15.25
C LEU A 42 -10.87 1.96 -16.43
N LYS A 43 -9.72 2.11 -17.07
CA LYS A 43 -9.56 2.95 -18.24
C LYS A 43 -9.91 4.40 -17.97
N SER A 44 -9.71 4.84 -16.74
CA SER A 44 -10.02 6.20 -16.35
C SER A 44 -9.04 6.60 -15.24
N GLU A 45 -8.37 7.74 -15.44
CA GLU A 45 -7.44 8.24 -14.43
C GLU A 45 -8.16 8.54 -13.13
N GLU A 46 -9.30 9.17 -13.24
CA GLU A 46 -10.05 9.56 -12.07
C GLU A 46 -10.50 8.34 -11.27
N GLU A 47 -11.02 7.34 -11.96
CA GLU A 47 -11.48 6.15 -11.28
C GLU A 47 -10.32 5.36 -10.69
N ALA A 48 -9.18 5.34 -11.39
CA ALA A 48 -8.01 4.64 -10.88
C ALA A 48 -7.50 5.32 -9.61
N GLU A 49 -7.47 6.64 -9.60
CA GLU A 49 -7.04 7.37 -8.41
C GLU A 49 -8.00 7.14 -7.25
N ASP A 50 -9.28 7.14 -7.52
CA ASP A 50 -10.26 6.89 -6.48
C ASP A 50 -10.10 5.48 -5.91
N ALA A 51 -9.84 4.51 -6.77
CA ALA A 51 -9.66 3.13 -6.32
C ALA A 51 -8.44 3.01 -5.42
N ILE A 52 -7.34 3.68 -5.78
CA ILE A 52 -6.14 3.63 -4.97
C ILE A 52 -6.36 4.31 -3.63
N GLN A 53 -7.02 5.45 -3.62
CA GLN A 53 -7.32 6.14 -2.38
C GLN A 53 -8.19 5.29 -1.47
N TYR A 54 -9.19 4.65 -2.04
CA TYR A 54 -10.06 3.79 -1.26
C TYR A 54 -9.28 2.62 -0.65
N LEU A 55 -8.42 2.02 -1.45
CA LEU A 55 -7.62 0.89 -0.99
C LEU A 55 -6.76 1.29 0.21
N PHE A 56 -6.04 2.40 0.09
CA PHE A 56 -5.14 2.80 1.15
C PHE A 56 -5.89 3.33 2.37
N MET A 57 -7.06 3.91 2.16
CA MET A 57 -7.90 4.29 3.29
C MET A 57 -8.33 3.06 4.08
N LYS A 58 -8.73 2.01 3.38
CA LYS A 58 -9.11 0.77 4.02
C LYS A 58 -7.94 0.13 4.74
N LEU A 59 -6.78 0.15 4.12
CA LEU A 59 -5.58 -0.37 4.77
C LEU A 59 -5.30 0.39 6.07
N TRP A 60 -5.43 1.70 6.02
CA TRP A 60 -5.18 2.51 7.21
C TRP A 60 -6.15 2.17 8.32
N GLU A 61 -7.42 2.03 7.98
CA GLU A 61 -8.43 1.68 8.97
C GLU A 61 -8.17 0.33 9.61
N GLN A 62 -7.61 -0.60 8.84
CA GLN A 62 -7.39 -1.96 9.30
C GLN A 62 -5.95 -2.21 9.75
N ARG A 63 -5.17 -1.15 9.90
CA ARG A 63 -3.72 -1.31 10.07
C ARG A 63 -3.31 -2.12 11.29
N THR A 64 -4.13 -2.13 12.30
CA THR A 64 -3.81 -2.90 13.51
C THR A 64 -4.36 -4.31 13.47
N ASN A 65 -5.08 -4.65 12.42
CA ASN A 65 -5.68 -5.97 12.27
C ASN A 65 -4.95 -6.85 11.27
N PHE A 66 -3.84 -6.36 10.73
CA PHE A 66 -3.11 -7.13 9.72
C PHE A 66 -2.50 -8.37 10.33
N SER A 67 -2.50 -9.43 9.53
CA SER A 67 -1.94 -10.69 9.91
C SER A 67 -1.06 -11.17 8.76
N PHE A 68 0.21 -10.94 8.89
CA PHE A 68 1.16 -11.31 7.84
C PHE A 68 1.91 -12.57 8.18
#